data_25ae6a9589515da18d2b31d9984a51a7
#
_entry.id   25ae6a9589515da18d2b31d9984a51a7
#
_cell.length_a   1.000
_cell.length_b   1.000
_cell.length_c   1.000
_cell.angle_alpha   90.00
_cell.angle_beta   90.00
_cell.angle_gamma   90.00
#
_symmetry.space_group_name_H-M   'P 1'
#
loop_
_entity.id
_entity.type
_entity.pdbx_description
1 polymer ?
#
loop_
_entity_poly.entity_id
_entity_poly.type
_entity_poly.pdbx_seq_one_letter_code
_entity_poly.pdbx_strand_id
1 'polypeptide(L)'
;MEVKGTLKYRKLQRTPQSGENAGKKKWYATAVTDREVDFEGFVSHISDHGSPYSRGTIHGVLMDALDHLQELILDGKSVRLSDLGLFSIGMTSKAEDTKEKVTAASVEGVHLIVRNTKSWSNSELRKKCKIQEYGGYTGTDEEGGTTGGGTNQGGGSDVNQGGSGTTGDNTQGGSQEGGGTEGDGGNMG
;
A
#
# COMPACT_ATOMS: atom_id res chain seq x y z
N MET A 1 -24.55 -3.13 16.10
CA MET A 1 -23.53 -2.61 15.15
C MET A 1 -22.37 -3.60 15.17
N GLU A 2 -22.04 -4.17 14.02
CA GLU A 2 -21.02 -5.22 13.92
C GLU A 2 -19.61 -4.62 14.02
N VAL A 3 -18.77 -5.19 14.88
CA VAL A 3 -17.34 -4.83 14.99
C VAL A 3 -16.61 -5.51 13.83
N LYS A 4 -16.00 -4.70 12.94
CA LYS A 4 -15.31 -5.20 11.73
C LYS A 4 -13.82 -5.51 11.94
N GLY A 5 -13.22 -5.03 13.02
CA GLY A 5 -11.80 -5.26 13.26
C GLY A 5 -11.33 -4.85 14.64
N THR A 6 -10.08 -5.20 14.94
CA THR A 6 -9.40 -4.80 16.17
C THR A 6 -8.18 -3.98 15.83
N LEU A 7 -8.20 -2.70 16.24
CA LEU A 7 -7.05 -1.81 16.12
C LEU A 7 -6.21 -1.90 17.39
N LYS A 8 -4.96 -2.26 17.24
CA LYS A 8 -3.99 -2.32 18.32
C LYS A 8 -3.35 -0.95 18.54
N TYR A 9 -3.04 -0.61 19.80
CA TYR A 9 -2.30 0.60 20.13
C TYR A 9 -1.15 0.29 21.09
N ARG A 10 -0.12 1.14 21.04
CA ARG A 10 0.96 1.20 22.05
C ARG A 10 0.90 2.55 22.77
N LYS A 11 1.40 2.56 23.98
CA LYS A 11 1.58 3.79 24.76
C LYS A 11 2.92 4.42 24.38
N LEU A 12 2.91 5.70 24.09
CA LEU A 12 4.11 6.45 23.74
C LEU A 12 4.15 7.77 24.50
N GLN A 13 5.29 8.09 25.10
CA GLN A 13 5.52 9.36 25.74
C GLN A 13 5.93 10.40 24.69
N ARG A 14 5.31 11.56 24.74
CA ARG A 14 5.62 12.70 23.85
C ARG A 14 5.59 13.99 24.62
N THR A 15 6.38 14.97 24.15
CA THR A 15 6.37 16.36 24.62
C THR A 15 5.81 17.24 23.51
N PRO A 16 4.51 17.60 23.55
CA PRO A 16 3.91 18.47 22.54
C PRO A 16 4.61 19.82 22.50
N GLN A 17 4.80 20.36 21.30
CA GLN A 17 5.39 21.69 21.09
C GLN A 17 4.36 22.82 21.20
N SER A 18 3.06 22.50 21.11
CA SER A 18 1.97 23.46 21.13
C SER A 18 0.74 22.90 21.85
N GLY A 19 -0.21 23.79 22.19
CA GLY A 19 -1.44 23.45 22.89
C GLY A 19 -1.29 23.42 24.40
N GLU A 20 -2.33 23.03 25.12
CA GLU A 20 -2.43 23.05 26.59
C GLU A 20 -1.32 22.25 27.30
N ASN A 21 -0.81 21.20 26.65
CA ASN A 21 0.24 20.33 27.18
C ASN A 21 1.63 20.64 26.61
N ALA A 22 1.85 21.81 26.00
CA ALA A 22 3.15 22.20 25.45
C ALA A 22 4.25 22.12 26.52
N GLY A 23 5.37 21.53 26.16
CA GLY A 23 6.53 21.36 27.05
C GLY A 23 6.40 20.31 28.16
N LYS A 24 5.23 19.66 28.31
CA LYS A 24 5.00 18.62 29.32
C LYS A 24 5.06 17.23 28.75
N LYS A 25 5.84 16.33 29.34
CA LYS A 25 5.84 14.90 28.99
C LYS A 25 4.48 14.26 29.31
N LYS A 26 3.80 13.72 28.30
CA LYS A 26 2.49 13.07 28.43
C LYS A 26 2.47 11.75 27.67
N TRP A 27 1.65 10.82 28.14
CA TRP A 27 1.45 9.53 27.49
C TRP A 27 0.28 9.57 26.51
N TYR A 28 0.50 9.01 25.33
CA TYR A 28 -0.49 8.97 24.26
C TYR A 28 -0.61 7.54 23.71
N ALA A 29 -1.84 7.17 23.35
CA ALA A 29 -2.08 5.97 22.58
C ALA A 29 -1.73 6.24 21.11
N THR A 30 -0.90 5.40 20.52
CA THR A 30 -0.53 5.45 19.10
C THR A 30 -0.90 4.14 18.45
N ALA A 31 -1.58 4.20 17.30
CA ALA A 31 -1.95 3.02 16.55
C ALA A 31 -0.72 2.20 16.13
N VAL A 32 -0.85 0.90 16.19
CA VAL A 32 0.14 -0.05 15.67
C VAL A 32 -0.35 -0.52 14.31
N THR A 33 0.42 -0.25 13.27
CA THR A 33 0.20 -0.82 11.94
C THR A 33 0.96 -2.14 11.86
N ASP A 34 0.25 -3.21 11.58
CA ASP A 34 0.80 -4.56 11.61
C ASP A 34 1.69 -4.80 10.38
N ARG A 35 1.12 -4.56 9.19
CA ARG A 35 1.81 -4.70 7.90
C ARG A 35 1.13 -3.87 6.83
N GLU A 36 1.83 -3.59 5.77
CA GLU A 36 1.27 -3.10 4.53
C GLU A 36 0.68 -4.27 3.73
N VAL A 37 -0.48 -4.03 3.14
CA VAL A 37 -1.08 -4.91 2.15
C VAL A 37 -0.98 -4.18 0.82
N ASP A 38 -0.22 -4.72 -0.10
CA ASP A 38 -0.06 -4.19 -1.44
C ASP A 38 -1.32 -4.39 -2.30
N PHE A 39 -1.30 -3.88 -3.51
CA PHE A 39 -2.45 -3.96 -4.42
C PHE A 39 -2.84 -5.41 -4.73
N GLU A 40 -1.87 -6.28 -4.99
CA GLU A 40 -2.11 -7.69 -5.29
C GLU A 40 -2.66 -8.46 -4.09
N GLY A 41 -2.15 -8.17 -2.90
CA GLY A 41 -2.68 -8.70 -1.65
C GLY A 41 -4.11 -8.26 -1.39
N PHE A 42 -4.44 -7.00 -1.72
CA PHE A 42 -5.79 -6.48 -1.61
C PHE A 42 -6.75 -7.15 -2.61
N VAL A 43 -6.34 -7.33 -3.87
CA VAL A 43 -7.10 -8.05 -4.90
C VAL A 43 -7.35 -9.51 -4.47
N SER A 44 -6.32 -10.18 -3.97
CA SER A 44 -6.44 -11.55 -3.46
C SER A 44 -7.42 -11.63 -2.29
N HIS A 45 -7.32 -10.71 -1.34
CA HIS A 45 -8.23 -10.63 -0.20
C HIS A 45 -9.70 -10.51 -0.63
N ILE A 46 -10.01 -9.68 -1.64
CA ILE A 46 -11.38 -9.57 -2.16
C ILE A 46 -11.84 -10.90 -2.78
N SER A 47 -10.98 -11.54 -3.57
CA SER A 47 -11.29 -12.81 -4.22
C SER A 47 -11.54 -13.92 -3.19
N ASP A 48 -10.71 -14.02 -2.16
CA ASP A 48 -10.77 -15.06 -1.12
C ASP A 48 -11.99 -14.92 -0.20
N HIS A 49 -12.58 -13.73 -0.13
CA HIS A 49 -13.80 -13.45 0.63
C HIS A 49 -15.10 -13.74 -0.14
N GLY A 50 -15.05 -14.58 -1.16
CA GLY A 50 -16.23 -15.08 -1.87
C GLY A 50 -16.80 -14.11 -2.91
N SER A 51 -15.94 -13.27 -3.51
CA SER A 51 -16.34 -12.48 -4.66
C SER A 51 -16.77 -13.38 -5.82
N PRO A 52 -17.86 -13.06 -6.54
CA PRO A 52 -18.26 -13.80 -7.73
C PRO A 52 -17.32 -13.59 -8.91
N TYR A 53 -16.39 -12.65 -8.81
CA TYR A 53 -15.45 -12.30 -9.88
C TYR A 53 -14.10 -12.98 -9.68
N SER A 54 -13.45 -13.35 -10.80
CA SER A 54 -12.09 -13.86 -10.77
C SER A 54 -11.11 -12.80 -10.26
N ARG A 55 -9.98 -13.23 -9.69
CA ARG A 55 -8.89 -12.33 -9.26
C ARG A 55 -8.45 -11.39 -10.39
N GLY A 56 -8.31 -11.91 -11.63
CA GLY A 56 -7.94 -11.10 -12.80
C GLY A 56 -8.99 -10.05 -13.14
N THR A 57 -10.27 -10.38 -13.03
CA THR A 57 -11.36 -9.42 -13.25
C THR A 57 -11.34 -8.32 -12.17
N ILE A 58 -11.16 -8.69 -10.91
CA ILE A 58 -11.08 -7.72 -9.80
C ILE A 58 -9.89 -6.79 -10.01
N HIS A 59 -8.71 -7.34 -10.34
CA HIS A 59 -7.50 -6.58 -10.64
C HIS A 59 -7.76 -5.55 -11.76
N GLY A 60 -8.28 -5.99 -12.91
CA GLY A 60 -8.54 -5.12 -14.06
C GLY A 60 -9.50 -3.99 -13.73
N VAL A 61 -10.64 -4.29 -13.12
CA VAL A 61 -11.64 -3.26 -12.75
C VAL A 61 -11.09 -2.24 -11.76
N LEU A 62 -10.28 -2.68 -10.79
CA LEU A 62 -9.68 -1.76 -9.82
C LEU A 62 -8.61 -0.88 -10.47
N MET A 63 -7.79 -1.41 -11.37
CA MET A 63 -6.81 -0.63 -12.13
C MET A 63 -7.49 0.43 -12.99
N ASP A 64 -8.49 0.05 -13.80
CA ASP A 64 -9.28 0.96 -14.60
C ASP A 64 -9.90 2.06 -13.75
N ALA A 65 -10.45 1.70 -12.58
CA ALA A 65 -11.05 2.68 -11.68
C ALA A 65 -10.04 3.69 -11.13
N LEU A 66 -8.81 3.26 -10.83
CA LEU A 66 -7.74 4.14 -10.34
C LEU A 66 -7.23 5.06 -11.44
N ASP A 67 -7.06 4.55 -12.66
CA ASP A 67 -6.59 5.32 -13.80
C ASP A 67 -7.59 6.42 -14.17
N HIS A 68 -8.88 6.09 -14.28
CA HIS A 68 -9.92 7.07 -14.55
C HIS A 68 -10.15 8.05 -13.39
N LEU A 69 -9.94 7.61 -12.15
CA LEU A 69 -9.95 8.52 -10.99
C LEU A 69 -8.85 9.57 -11.12
N GLN A 70 -7.63 9.15 -11.47
CA GLN A 70 -6.50 10.04 -11.69
C GLN A 70 -6.77 11.03 -12.83
N GLU A 71 -7.25 10.54 -13.97
CA GLU A 71 -7.62 11.37 -15.12
C GLU A 71 -8.60 12.49 -14.73
N LEU A 72 -9.71 12.13 -14.08
CA LEU A 72 -10.73 13.09 -13.69
C LEU A 72 -10.21 14.14 -12.68
N ILE A 73 -9.39 13.71 -11.73
CA ILE A 73 -8.80 14.61 -10.73
C ILE A 73 -7.83 15.58 -11.39
N LEU A 74 -6.98 15.11 -12.30
CA LEU A 74 -6.03 15.96 -13.03
C LEU A 74 -6.72 16.94 -13.97
N ASP A 75 -7.91 16.60 -14.47
CA ASP A 75 -8.79 17.50 -15.21
C ASP A 75 -9.56 18.49 -14.30
N GLY A 76 -9.17 18.60 -13.04
CA GLY A 76 -9.74 19.54 -12.07
C GLY A 76 -11.10 19.15 -11.51
N LYS A 77 -11.56 17.93 -11.74
CA LYS A 77 -12.82 17.44 -11.19
C LYS A 77 -12.65 16.88 -9.77
N SER A 78 -13.71 16.94 -8.99
CA SER A 78 -13.77 16.23 -7.70
C SER A 78 -14.60 14.96 -7.87
N VAL A 79 -14.07 13.82 -7.47
CA VAL A 79 -14.69 12.51 -7.62
C VAL A 79 -15.12 11.98 -6.25
N ARG A 80 -16.39 11.64 -6.12
CA ARG A 80 -16.93 10.99 -4.92
C ARG A 80 -17.05 9.49 -5.13
N LEU A 81 -16.22 8.74 -4.44
CA LEU A 81 -16.31 7.27 -4.42
C LEU A 81 -17.22 6.81 -3.29
N SER A 82 -18.52 6.81 -3.56
CA SER A 82 -19.54 6.41 -2.58
C SER A 82 -19.33 7.08 -1.21
N ASP A 83 -19.36 6.32 -0.15
CA ASP A 83 -19.12 6.77 1.23
C ASP A 83 -17.63 6.74 1.64
N LEU A 84 -16.73 6.24 0.78
CA LEU A 84 -15.30 6.20 1.08
C LEU A 84 -14.74 7.62 1.23
N GLY A 85 -14.98 8.47 0.23
CA GLY A 85 -14.43 9.81 0.29
C GLY A 85 -14.71 10.64 -0.95
N LEU A 86 -14.30 11.90 -0.85
CA LEU A 86 -14.21 12.85 -1.93
C LEU A 86 -12.74 13.06 -2.26
N PHE A 87 -12.39 12.79 -3.51
CA PHE A 87 -11.04 12.93 -4.06
C PHE A 87 -11.00 14.19 -4.91
N SER A 88 -10.01 15.02 -4.72
CA SER A 88 -9.79 16.26 -5.44
C SER A 88 -8.33 16.64 -5.48
N ILE A 89 -7.96 17.60 -6.32
CA ILE A 89 -6.61 18.12 -6.42
C ILE A 89 -6.50 19.44 -5.66
N GLY A 90 -5.36 19.67 -5.04
CA GLY A 90 -4.94 20.94 -4.47
C GLY A 90 -3.66 21.43 -5.10
N MET A 91 -3.39 22.72 -4.97
CA MET A 91 -2.18 23.38 -5.44
C MET A 91 -1.44 24.03 -4.29
N THR A 92 -0.11 24.02 -4.37
CA THR A 92 0.77 24.86 -3.56
C THR A 92 1.40 25.88 -4.48
N SER A 93 1.36 27.14 -4.10
CA SER A 93 1.98 28.23 -4.87
C SER A 93 2.79 29.13 -3.96
N LYS A 94 3.83 29.75 -4.52
CA LYS A 94 4.51 30.88 -3.88
C LYS A 94 3.62 32.12 -3.91
N ALA A 95 3.81 32.97 -2.93
CA ALA A 95 3.11 34.26 -2.85
C ALA A 95 3.77 35.26 -3.83
N GLU A 96 2.94 36.06 -4.48
CA GLU A 96 3.36 37.15 -5.35
C GLU A 96 2.77 38.47 -4.82
N ASP A 97 3.47 39.60 -5.09
CA ASP A 97 3.06 40.91 -4.59
C ASP A 97 1.79 41.46 -5.29
N THR A 98 1.53 41.04 -6.52
CA THR A 98 0.39 41.49 -7.29
C THR A 98 -0.28 40.33 -8.04
N LYS A 99 -1.57 40.48 -8.36
CA LYS A 99 -2.35 39.48 -9.07
C LYS A 99 -1.76 39.14 -10.44
N GLU A 100 -1.22 40.12 -11.12
CA GLU A 100 -0.68 40.00 -12.48
C GLU A 100 0.62 39.17 -12.51
N LYS A 101 1.34 39.10 -11.39
CA LYS A 101 2.53 38.27 -11.27
C LYS A 101 2.22 36.80 -11.03
N VAL A 102 1.00 36.47 -10.60
CA VAL A 102 0.59 35.08 -10.42
C VAL A 102 0.43 34.40 -11.78
N THR A 103 1.28 33.45 -12.07
CA THR A 103 1.31 32.69 -13.33
C THR A 103 1.41 31.21 -13.04
N ALA A 104 1.37 30.36 -14.07
CA ALA A 104 1.63 28.93 -13.92
C ALA A 104 2.98 28.63 -13.27
N ALA A 105 3.98 29.50 -13.47
CA ALA A 105 5.31 29.37 -12.83
C ALA A 105 5.28 29.66 -11.30
N SER A 106 4.22 30.28 -10.80
CA SER A 106 4.02 30.45 -9.36
C SER A 106 3.53 29.19 -8.66
N VAL A 107 3.05 28.18 -9.41
CA VAL A 107 2.63 26.90 -8.87
C VAL A 107 3.87 26.04 -8.58
N GLU A 108 4.08 25.70 -7.31
CA GLU A 108 5.22 24.89 -6.87
C GLU A 108 4.91 23.40 -6.85
N GLY A 109 3.64 23.03 -6.72
CA GLY A 109 3.22 21.64 -6.71
C GLY A 109 1.73 21.44 -6.72
N VAL A 110 1.36 20.22 -7.01
CA VAL A 110 -0.01 19.73 -6.92
C VAL A 110 -0.07 18.51 -6.01
N HIS A 111 -1.15 18.35 -5.27
CA HIS A 111 -1.29 17.24 -4.33
C HIS A 111 -2.72 16.74 -4.28
N LEU A 112 -2.86 15.44 -3.98
CA LEU A 112 -4.15 14.80 -3.78
C LEU A 112 -4.75 15.21 -2.43
N ILE A 113 -6.02 15.62 -2.46
CA ILE A 113 -6.83 15.86 -1.27
C ILE A 113 -7.88 14.77 -1.17
N VAL A 114 -7.87 14.04 -0.06
CA VAL A 114 -8.89 13.03 0.25
C VAL A 114 -9.64 13.44 1.50
N ARG A 115 -10.97 13.56 1.38
CA ARG A 115 -11.85 13.86 2.52
C ARG A 115 -12.79 12.69 2.74
N ASN A 116 -12.67 12.02 3.86
CA ASN A 116 -13.57 10.93 4.23
C ASN A 116 -14.98 11.45 4.50
N THR A 117 -15.98 10.60 4.26
CA THR A 117 -17.40 10.94 4.42
C THR A 117 -18.15 9.81 5.12
N LYS A 118 -19.31 10.15 5.72
CA LYS A 118 -20.28 9.20 6.29
C LYS A 118 -19.64 8.02 7.04
N SER A 119 -19.74 6.81 6.49
CA SER A 119 -19.31 5.56 7.13
C SER A 119 -17.80 5.47 7.41
N TRP A 120 -17.00 6.35 6.79
CA TRP A 120 -15.56 6.51 7.01
C TRP A 120 -15.21 7.73 7.87
N SER A 121 -16.20 8.38 8.48
CA SER A 121 -15.95 9.42 9.48
C SER A 121 -15.31 8.85 10.73
N ASN A 122 -14.55 9.69 11.45
CA ASN A 122 -13.85 9.28 12.67
C ASN A 122 -14.77 8.62 13.70
N SER A 123 -15.98 9.16 13.87
CA SER A 123 -16.98 8.62 14.80
C SER A 123 -17.50 7.25 14.39
N GLU A 124 -17.72 7.04 13.08
CA GLU A 124 -18.22 5.78 12.57
C GLU A 124 -17.15 4.68 12.57
N LEU A 125 -15.91 5.03 12.19
CA LEU A 125 -14.77 4.11 12.27
C LEU A 125 -14.53 3.67 13.72
N ARG A 126 -14.63 4.62 14.68
CA ARG A 126 -14.47 4.30 16.11
C ARG A 126 -15.51 3.31 16.61
N LYS A 127 -16.73 3.38 16.12
CA LYS A 127 -17.82 2.44 16.49
C LYS A 127 -17.61 1.03 15.91
N LYS A 128 -16.98 0.92 14.73
CA LYS A 128 -16.75 -0.34 14.02
C LYS A 128 -15.46 -1.05 14.43
N CYS A 129 -14.66 -0.43 15.29
CA CYS A 129 -13.34 -0.89 15.65
C CYS A 129 -13.26 -1.17 17.17
N LYS A 130 -12.83 -2.38 17.54
CA LYS A 130 -12.40 -2.70 18.89
C LYS A 130 -10.99 -2.14 19.09
N ILE A 131 -10.74 -1.48 20.23
CA ILE A 131 -9.42 -0.95 20.57
C ILE A 131 -8.79 -1.86 21.61
N GLN A 132 -7.56 -2.31 21.37
CA GLN A 132 -6.83 -3.23 22.24
C GLN A 132 -5.38 -2.79 22.40
N GLU A 133 -4.84 -2.89 23.61
CA GLU A 133 -3.42 -2.65 23.83
C GLU A 133 -2.58 -3.76 23.18
N TYR A 134 -1.48 -3.38 22.54
CA TYR A 134 -0.55 -4.31 21.91
C TYR A 134 0.32 -4.97 22.99
N GLY A 135 0.02 -6.22 23.31
CA GLY A 135 0.63 -6.97 24.44
C GLY A 135 2.04 -7.50 24.19
N GLY A 136 2.71 -7.18 23.11
CA GLY A 136 4.05 -7.66 22.76
C GLY A 136 5.17 -6.62 22.87
N TYR A 137 4.87 -5.40 23.26
CA TYR A 137 5.88 -4.35 23.33
C TYR A 137 6.38 -4.16 24.77
N THR A 138 7.45 -4.85 25.11
CA THR A 138 8.30 -4.56 26.27
C THR A 138 9.47 -3.66 25.82
N GLY A 139 9.16 -2.53 25.17
CA GLY A 139 10.18 -1.53 24.85
C GLY A 139 10.57 -0.78 26.12
N THR A 140 11.82 -0.86 26.48
CA THR A 140 12.45 0.08 27.40
C THR A 140 12.28 1.49 26.84
N ASP A 141 11.79 2.39 27.67
CA ASP A 141 11.59 3.81 27.34
C ASP A 141 12.96 4.52 27.19
N GLU A 142 13.66 4.24 26.09
CA GLU A 142 14.84 5.02 25.75
C GLU A 142 14.49 6.03 24.66
N GLU A 143 14.81 7.28 24.99
CA GLU A 143 14.67 8.46 24.18
C GLU A 143 15.36 8.28 22.81
N GLY A 144 14.65 8.66 21.77
CA GLY A 144 15.24 9.20 20.57
C GLY A 144 15.76 8.19 19.56
N GLY A 145 15.24 8.28 18.37
CA GLY A 145 15.91 7.72 17.20
C GLY A 145 14.99 7.06 16.21
N THR A 146 14.68 7.81 15.21
CA THR A 146 14.36 7.37 13.87
C THR A 146 15.30 6.24 13.45
N THR A 147 14.76 5.06 13.13
CA THR A 147 15.17 4.34 11.91
C THR A 147 14.34 3.07 11.77
N GLY A 148 13.69 2.94 10.65
CA GLY A 148 13.16 1.68 10.16
C GLY A 148 14.29 0.77 9.73
N GLY A 149 14.17 -0.50 10.06
CA GLY A 149 15.12 -1.53 9.66
C GLY A 149 14.64 -2.87 10.16
N GLY A 150 13.69 -3.47 9.47
CA GLY A 150 13.32 -4.85 9.69
C GLY A 150 14.38 -5.76 9.10
N THR A 151 15.28 -6.29 9.91
CA THR A 151 16.10 -7.44 9.54
C THR A 151 15.41 -8.70 10.01
N ASN A 152 14.98 -9.47 9.04
CA ASN A 152 14.48 -10.82 9.20
C ASN A 152 15.69 -11.72 9.45
N GLN A 153 15.87 -12.23 10.68
CA GLN A 153 16.79 -13.33 10.96
C GLN A 153 15.98 -14.59 11.22
N GLY A 154 15.99 -15.45 10.20
CA GLY A 154 15.57 -16.83 10.34
C GLY A 154 16.59 -17.60 11.15
N GLY A 155 16.17 -18.15 12.29
CA GLY A 155 16.93 -19.11 13.06
C GLY A 155 16.84 -20.49 12.41
N GLY A 156 17.97 -20.95 11.91
CA GLY A 156 18.15 -22.34 11.54
C GLY A 156 18.42 -23.18 12.76
N SER A 157 17.84 -24.34 12.81
CA SER A 157 18.25 -25.42 13.68
C SER A 157 18.77 -26.55 12.84
N ASP A 158 20.05 -26.86 13.10
CA ASP A 158 20.75 -28.05 12.67
C ASP A 158 20.05 -29.32 13.12
N VAL A 159 20.09 -30.37 12.31
CA VAL A 159 20.58 -31.70 12.69
C VAL A 159 20.86 -32.55 11.46
N ASN A 160 22.12 -32.84 11.26
CA ASN A 160 22.79 -34.16 11.24
C ASN A 160 22.66 -35.09 10.02
N GLN A 161 23.83 -35.23 9.42
CA GLN A 161 24.60 -36.42 9.09
C GLN A 161 23.99 -37.53 8.21
N GLY A 162 24.77 -37.81 7.17
CA GLY A 162 25.09 -39.17 6.82
C GLY A 162 24.97 -39.59 5.37
N GLY A 163 26.12 -39.89 4.76
CA GLY A 163 26.20 -41.01 3.84
C GLY A 163 26.43 -40.68 2.34
N SER A 164 27.67 -40.56 1.99
CA SER A 164 28.47 -41.36 1.05
C SER A 164 27.78 -41.96 -0.19
N GLY A 165 28.38 -41.71 -1.34
CA GLY A 165 28.41 -42.73 -2.38
C GLY A 165 28.19 -42.30 -3.81
N THR A 166 29.31 -42.06 -4.51
CA THR A 166 29.72 -42.61 -5.82
C THR A 166 29.05 -42.21 -7.12
N THR A 167 29.84 -41.52 -7.92
CA THR A 167 30.25 -41.75 -9.32
C THR A 167 29.28 -42.34 -10.37
N GLY A 168 29.34 -41.68 -11.52
CA GLY A 168 28.96 -42.23 -12.84
C GLY A 168 28.46 -41.16 -13.74
N ASP A 169 29.25 -40.48 -14.39
CA ASP A 169 29.90 -40.55 -15.74
C ASP A 169 28.98 -41.02 -16.86
N ASN A 170 29.01 -40.25 -17.86
CA ASN A 170 29.07 -40.56 -19.28
C ASN A 170 27.94 -40.05 -20.22
N THR A 171 28.40 -39.09 -21.03
CA THR A 171 28.42 -39.05 -22.51
C THR A 171 27.12 -38.93 -23.31
N GLN A 172 27.15 -37.83 -24.02
CA GLN A 172 27.23 -37.75 -25.49
C GLN A 172 25.95 -38.00 -26.33
N GLY A 173 25.64 -37.02 -27.12
CA GLY A 173 25.52 -37.26 -28.55
C GLY A 173 24.20 -36.89 -29.18
N GLY A 174 24.27 -36.02 -30.18
CA GLY A 174 23.46 -36.21 -31.37
C GLY A 174 22.70 -34.99 -31.89
N SER A 175 23.36 -34.32 -32.77
CA SER A 175 22.81 -33.37 -33.76
C SER A 175 21.85 -34.07 -34.75
N GLN A 176 20.92 -33.31 -35.32
CA GLN A 176 20.63 -33.19 -36.76
C GLN A 176 19.34 -32.39 -36.95
N GLU A 177 19.40 -31.35 -37.56
CA GLU A 177 19.24 -30.82 -38.92
C GLU A 177 18.10 -31.44 -39.74
N GLY A 178 17.42 -30.54 -40.45
CA GLY A 178 16.62 -30.76 -41.65
C GLY A 178 15.24 -30.17 -41.53
N GLY A 179 14.86 -29.12 -42.17
CA GLY A 179 14.91 -28.82 -43.57
C GLY A 179 13.50 -28.50 -44.02
N GLY A 180 13.26 -27.27 -44.40
CA GLY A 180 12.70 -26.77 -45.65
C GLY A 180 11.24 -27.17 -46.00
N THR A 181 10.43 -26.21 -46.31
CA THR A 181 10.08 -25.86 -47.69
C THR A 181 9.00 -24.78 -47.71
N GLU A 182 9.18 -23.94 -48.65
CA GLU A 182 8.34 -22.85 -49.15
C GLU A 182 7.02 -23.34 -49.78
N GLY A 183 6.11 -22.37 -49.95
CA GLY A 183 4.94 -22.48 -50.83
C GLY A 183 3.96 -21.40 -50.45
N ASP A 184 4.06 -20.24 -50.93
CA ASP A 184 3.60 -19.58 -52.18
C ASP A 184 2.09 -19.72 -52.41
N GLY A 185 1.48 -18.59 -52.67
CA GLY A 185 0.31 -18.55 -53.54
C GLY A 185 -0.96 -17.89 -53.08
N GLY A 186 -1.18 -16.61 -53.47
CA GLY A 186 -2.38 -16.21 -54.18
C GLY A 186 -3.50 -15.55 -53.37
N ASN A 187 -3.55 -14.31 -53.40
CA ASN A 187 -4.31 -13.30 -54.15
C ASN A 187 -5.83 -13.52 -54.31
N MET A 188 -6.52 -12.40 -54.14
CA MET A 188 -7.84 -11.99 -54.62
C MET A 188 -9.09 -12.26 -53.77
N GLY A 189 -9.78 -11.13 -53.57
CA GLY A 189 -11.19 -10.99 -53.26
C GLY A 189 -11.43 -9.73 -52.47
#